data_f0dd4e6428f3e3a626f06d1e549f677e
#
_entry.id   f0dd4e6428f3e3a626f06d1e549f677e
#
_cell.length_a   1.000
_cell.length_b   1.000
_cell.length_c   1.000
_cell.angle_alpha   90.00
_cell.angle_beta   90.00
_cell.angle_gamma   90.00
#
_symmetry.space_group_name_H-M   'P 1'
#
loop_
_entity.id
_entity.type
_entity.pdbx_description
1 polymer ?
#
loop_
_entity_poly.entity_id
_entity_poly.type
_entity_poly.pdbx_seq_one_letter_code
_entity_poly.pdbx_strand_id
1 'polypeptide(L)'
;MFARLLSHPGVVEHLELRSRFGFLAFHGGSLERGTDEIAAAAAAAAGASYYAVIQPPEFRWHLPSKRVDPACSASLRAFLDHVEVAIAVHGYGRAGMFTTILLGGRNRDLAAHVGRTLRTEVGHYEVRDELDAIPGDLRGLHEDNPVNRPPFGGVQIELPPRVRGMGPYWQGWPRAQANPHTAALVGALAHAARTWPLRGAGGETPGAGDAAPTR
;
A
#
# COMPACT_ATOMS: atom_id res chain seq x y z
N MET A 1 7.06 -18.65 -9.71
CA MET A 1 7.84 -18.10 -8.58
C MET A 1 6.93 -17.82 -7.39
N PHE A 2 5.86 -17.09 -7.57
CA PHE A 2 4.95 -16.72 -6.47
C PHE A 2 4.32 -17.96 -5.81
N ALA A 3 3.80 -18.93 -6.57
CA ALA A 3 3.32 -20.19 -6.02
C ALA A 3 4.35 -20.92 -5.14
N ARG A 4 5.63 -20.89 -5.54
CA ARG A 4 6.71 -21.49 -4.74
C ARG A 4 6.96 -20.71 -3.44
N LEU A 5 6.82 -19.38 -3.44
CA LEU A 5 6.88 -18.57 -2.22
C LEU A 5 5.76 -18.99 -1.26
N LEU A 6 4.51 -19.04 -1.76
CA LEU A 6 3.34 -19.40 -0.96
C LEU A 6 3.38 -20.84 -0.41
N SER A 7 4.05 -21.76 -1.11
CA SER A 7 4.21 -23.14 -0.65
C SER A 7 5.33 -23.35 0.38
N HIS A 8 6.11 -22.31 0.68
CA HIS A 8 7.19 -22.43 1.66
C HIS A 8 6.63 -22.58 3.08
N PRO A 9 7.11 -23.55 3.89
CA PRO A 9 6.68 -23.71 5.27
C PRO A 9 6.86 -22.42 6.09
N GLY A 10 5.81 -22.03 6.83
CA GLY A 10 5.82 -20.81 7.64
C GLY A 10 5.52 -19.51 6.89
N VAL A 11 5.43 -19.51 5.56
CA VAL A 11 4.85 -18.37 4.82
C VAL A 11 3.34 -18.39 5.00
N VAL A 12 2.78 -17.25 5.42
CA VAL A 12 1.35 -17.07 5.62
C VAL A 12 0.81 -16.10 4.58
N GLU A 13 -0.25 -16.50 3.89
CA GLU A 13 -1.06 -15.64 3.05
C GLU A 13 -2.31 -15.21 3.83
N HIS A 14 -2.55 -13.92 3.93
CA HIS A 14 -3.67 -13.37 4.71
C HIS A 14 -4.60 -12.57 3.81
N LEU A 15 -5.92 -12.73 3.98
CA LEU A 15 -6.96 -12.02 3.25
C LEU A 15 -8.08 -11.61 4.18
N GLU A 16 -8.45 -10.34 4.15
CA GLU A 16 -9.68 -9.82 4.75
C GLU A 16 -10.39 -8.90 3.75
N LEU A 17 -11.61 -9.22 3.37
CA LEU A 17 -12.44 -8.38 2.51
C LEU A 17 -13.39 -7.53 3.35
N ARG A 18 -13.37 -6.21 3.13
CA ARG A 18 -14.24 -5.22 3.77
C ARG A 18 -14.73 -4.22 2.73
N SER A 19 -14.25 -2.99 2.73
CA SER A 19 -14.61 -2.00 1.72
C SER A 19 -13.86 -2.22 0.40
N ARG A 20 -14.24 -1.46 -0.64
CA ARG A 20 -13.59 -1.48 -1.95
C ARG A 20 -12.26 -0.71 -2.01
N PHE A 21 -11.81 -0.17 -0.88
CA PHE A 21 -10.45 0.32 -0.69
C PHE A 21 -9.60 -0.79 -0.10
N GLY A 22 -8.38 -1.01 -0.62
CA GLY A 22 -7.52 -2.10 -0.18
C GLY A 22 -6.13 -1.66 0.28
N PHE A 23 -5.58 -2.41 1.23
CA PHE A 23 -4.17 -2.36 1.62
C PHE A 23 -3.50 -3.68 1.31
N LEU A 24 -2.27 -3.62 0.77
CA LEU A 24 -1.46 -4.78 0.36
C LEU A 24 -0.10 -4.74 1.06
N ALA A 25 0.44 -5.89 1.46
CA ALA A 25 1.81 -6.06 1.93
C ALA A 25 2.40 -7.38 1.40
N PHE A 26 3.12 -7.33 0.27
CA PHE A 26 3.68 -8.54 -0.36
C PHE A 26 4.95 -9.07 0.30
N HIS A 27 5.64 -8.24 1.07
CA HIS A 27 6.94 -8.48 1.65
C HIS A 27 6.92 -8.46 3.18
N GLY A 28 5.78 -8.78 3.78
CA GLY A 28 5.58 -8.75 5.23
C GLY A 28 6.48 -9.70 6.01
N GLY A 29 6.43 -9.59 7.32
CA GLY A 29 7.21 -10.38 8.26
C GLY A 29 8.69 -10.04 8.24
N SER A 30 9.55 -11.05 8.05
CA SER A 30 10.99 -10.87 8.16
C SER A 30 11.64 -10.08 7.04
N LEU A 31 11.02 -10.02 5.85
CA LEU A 31 11.63 -9.39 4.67
C LEU A 31 11.62 -7.86 4.79
N GLU A 32 10.45 -7.26 4.85
CA GLU A 32 10.26 -5.81 5.02
C GLU A 32 9.49 -5.55 6.32
N ARG A 33 10.16 -5.78 7.45
CA ARG A 33 9.54 -5.75 8.79
C ARG A 33 8.66 -4.53 9.02
N GLY A 34 7.48 -4.77 9.58
CA GLY A 34 6.48 -3.76 9.94
C GLY A 34 5.52 -3.37 8.81
N THR A 35 5.76 -3.78 7.56
CA THR A 35 4.90 -3.39 6.42
C THR A 35 3.52 -4.04 6.49
N ASP A 36 3.46 -5.32 6.83
CA ASP A 36 2.23 -6.09 7.04
C ASP A 36 1.45 -5.58 8.26
N GLU A 37 2.13 -5.28 9.37
CA GLU A 37 1.53 -4.73 10.58
C GLU A 37 0.91 -3.35 10.33
N ILE A 38 1.64 -2.46 9.61
CA ILE A 38 1.16 -1.12 9.24
C ILE A 38 -0.04 -1.23 8.29
N ALA A 39 0.03 -2.08 7.27
CA ALA A 39 -1.06 -2.29 6.32
C ALA A 39 -2.31 -2.84 7.01
N ALA A 40 -2.16 -3.85 7.88
CA ALA A 40 -3.26 -4.44 8.65
C ALA A 40 -3.92 -3.41 9.58
N ALA A 41 -3.12 -2.64 10.33
CA ALA A 41 -3.61 -1.63 11.25
C ALA A 41 -4.34 -0.49 10.52
N ALA A 42 -3.80 -0.02 9.39
CA ALA A 42 -4.43 1.01 8.57
C ALA A 42 -5.75 0.50 7.95
N ALA A 43 -5.76 -0.75 7.46
CA ALA A 43 -6.96 -1.39 6.92
C ALA A 43 -8.05 -1.53 7.99
N ALA A 44 -7.70 -2.02 9.19
CA ALA A 44 -8.63 -2.16 10.30
C ALA A 44 -9.23 -0.80 10.72
N ALA A 45 -8.38 0.23 10.88
CA ALA A 45 -8.81 1.56 11.28
C ALA A 45 -9.65 2.27 10.20
N ALA A 46 -9.48 1.92 8.94
CA ALA A 46 -10.26 2.47 7.81
C ALA A 46 -11.51 1.66 7.45
N GLY A 47 -11.69 0.45 7.98
CA GLY A 47 -12.68 -0.50 7.46
C GLY A 47 -12.37 -0.96 6.04
N ALA A 48 -11.09 -0.93 5.65
CA ALA A 48 -10.62 -1.30 4.31
C ALA A 48 -10.27 -2.78 4.22
N SER A 49 -10.23 -3.32 2.99
CA SER A 49 -9.79 -4.68 2.70
C SER A 49 -8.27 -4.80 2.89
N TYR A 50 -7.81 -5.98 3.26
CA TYR A 50 -6.40 -6.26 3.53
C TYR A 50 -5.94 -7.55 2.88
N TYR A 51 -4.74 -7.54 2.31
CA TYR A 51 -4.05 -8.73 1.81
C TYR A 51 -2.56 -8.64 2.15
N ALA A 52 -1.98 -9.73 2.63
CA ALA A 52 -0.54 -9.81 2.87
C ALA A 52 0.05 -11.19 2.60
N VAL A 53 1.37 -11.19 2.31
CA VAL A 53 2.23 -12.35 2.33
C VAL A 53 3.29 -12.12 3.41
N ILE A 54 3.29 -12.95 4.45
CA ILE A 54 4.10 -12.80 5.65
C ILE A 54 5.14 -13.92 5.68
N GLN A 55 6.42 -13.55 5.66
CA GLN A 55 7.54 -14.49 5.69
C GLN A 55 8.04 -14.73 7.12
N PRO A 56 8.38 -15.97 7.49
CA PRO A 56 8.89 -16.30 8.82
C PRO A 56 10.29 -15.72 9.06
N PRO A 57 10.75 -15.64 10.33
CA PRO A 57 12.00 -14.97 10.70
C PRO A 57 13.26 -15.46 9.98
N GLU A 58 13.34 -16.74 9.69
CA GLU A 58 14.49 -17.39 9.05
C GLU A 58 14.47 -17.38 7.52
N PHE A 59 13.38 -16.90 6.93
CA PHE A 59 13.19 -16.90 5.48
C PHE A 59 13.01 -15.49 4.94
N ARG A 60 13.85 -15.12 3.95
CA ARG A 60 13.82 -13.81 3.30
C ARG A 60 14.00 -13.94 1.80
N TRP A 61 12.88 -14.13 1.11
CA TRP A 61 12.91 -14.21 -0.34
C TRP A 61 12.22 -12.99 -0.95
N HIS A 62 13.02 -12.07 -1.48
CA HIS A 62 12.51 -10.92 -2.20
C HIS A 62 12.04 -11.33 -3.60
N LEU A 63 10.73 -11.38 -3.79
CA LEU A 63 10.10 -11.54 -5.10
C LEU A 63 9.63 -10.15 -5.57
N PRO A 64 10.18 -9.59 -6.66
CA PRO A 64 9.73 -8.28 -7.17
C PRO A 64 8.21 -8.27 -7.38
N SER A 65 7.53 -7.18 -7.01
CA SER A 65 6.06 -7.08 -7.04
C SER A 65 5.45 -7.44 -8.41
N LYS A 66 6.13 -7.10 -9.51
CA LYS A 66 5.71 -7.50 -10.87
C LYS A 66 5.72 -9.01 -11.14
N ARG A 67 6.26 -9.81 -10.23
CA ARG A 67 6.26 -11.29 -10.29
C ARG A 67 5.30 -11.93 -9.28
N VAL A 68 4.57 -11.13 -8.54
CA VAL A 68 3.46 -11.55 -7.68
C VAL A 68 2.26 -11.78 -8.59
N ASP A 69 2.11 -13.01 -9.05
CA ASP A 69 1.10 -13.38 -10.06
C ASP A 69 -0.22 -13.78 -9.41
N PRO A 70 -1.31 -13.03 -9.61
CA PRO A 70 -2.63 -13.38 -9.08
C PRO A 70 -3.15 -14.74 -9.55
N ALA A 71 -2.69 -15.25 -10.71
CA ALA A 71 -3.08 -16.57 -11.18
C ALA A 71 -2.61 -17.71 -10.24
N CYS A 72 -1.61 -17.42 -9.39
CA CYS A 72 -1.05 -18.36 -8.43
C CYS A 72 -1.74 -18.33 -7.04
N SER A 73 -2.68 -17.41 -6.81
CA SER A 73 -3.35 -17.23 -5.50
C SER A 73 -4.82 -16.89 -5.67
N ALA A 74 -5.68 -17.72 -5.10
CA ALA A 74 -7.12 -17.45 -5.05
C ALA A 74 -7.43 -16.24 -4.16
N SER A 75 -6.71 -16.09 -3.05
CA SER A 75 -6.85 -14.97 -2.12
C SER A 75 -6.50 -13.64 -2.77
N LEU A 76 -5.36 -13.58 -3.49
CA LEU A 76 -4.97 -12.36 -4.19
C LEU A 76 -5.96 -11.99 -5.30
N ARG A 77 -6.45 -12.99 -6.07
CA ARG A 77 -7.50 -12.74 -7.06
C ARG A 77 -8.76 -12.17 -6.42
N ALA A 78 -9.26 -12.84 -5.37
CA ALA A 78 -10.45 -12.37 -4.65
C ALA A 78 -10.28 -10.94 -4.12
N PHE A 79 -9.09 -10.59 -3.61
CA PHE A 79 -8.79 -9.22 -3.19
C PHE A 79 -8.85 -8.25 -4.37
N LEU A 80 -8.17 -8.54 -5.48
CA LEU A 80 -8.08 -7.65 -6.65
C LEU A 80 -9.43 -7.48 -7.36
N ASP A 81 -10.26 -8.52 -7.38
CA ASP A 81 -11.62 -8.48 -7.93
C ASP A 81 -12.58 -7.67 -7.05
N HIS A 82 -12.28 -7.58 -5.74
CA HIS A 82 -13.11 -6.89 -4.76
C HIS A 82 -12.82 -5.38 -4.68
N VAL A 83 -11.55 -4.96 -4.73
CA VAL A 83 -11.16 -3.57 -4.48
C VAL A 83 -11.17 -2.72 -5.76
N GLU A 84 -11.46 -1.44 -5.64
CA GLU A 84 -11.40 -0.45 -6.73
C GLU A 84 -10.07 0.27 -6.79
N VAL A 85 -9.45 0.49 -5.64
CA VAL A 85 -8.14 1.12 -5.46
C VAL A 85 -7.38 0.43 -4.34
N ALA A 86 -6.05 0.53 -4.36
CA ALA A 86 -5.24 -0.06 -3.31
C ALA A 86 -3.99 0.77 -2.98
N ILE A 87 -3.49 0.59 -1.76
CA ILE A 87 -2.15 1.02 -1.33
C ILE A 87 -1.33 -0.22 -1.02
N ALA A 88 -0.20 -0.42 -1.73
CA ALA A 88 0.77 -1.46 -1.40
C ALA A 88 1.86 -0.87 -0.51
N VAL A 89 1.99 -1.42 0.69
CA VAL A 89 2.96 -0.98 1.70
C VAL A 89 4.24 -1.77 1.55
N HIS A 90 5.31 -1.07 1.21
CA HIS A 90 6.67 -1.58 1.06
C HIS A 90 7.62 -0.92 2.03
N GLY A 91 8.75 -1.58 2.23
CA GLY A 91 9.82 -1.07 3.07
C GLY A 91 11.15 -1.03 2.32
N TYR A 92 11.84 0.09 2.36
CA TYR A 92 13.14 0.24 1.75
C TYR A 92 14.19 0.72 2.76
N GLY A 93 15.46 0.66 2.36
CA GLY A 93 16.58 1.22 3.12
C GLY A 93 17.64 1.77 2.18
N ARG A 94 17.80 3.11 2.16
CA ARG A 94 18.86 3.79 1.39
C ARG A 94 19.54 4.84 2.23
N ALA A 95 20.86 4.93 2.10
CA ALA A 95 21.65 6.00 2.73
C ALA A 95 21.10 7.37 2.27
N GLY A 96 20.98 8.30 3.22
CA GLY A 96 20.47 9.64 2.95
C GLY A 96 18.94 9.76 2.84
N MET A 97 18.18 8.65 2.92
CA MET A 97 16.72 8.66 2.76
C MET A 97 15.98 8.04 3.96
N PHE A 98 16.53 8.10 5.16
CA PHE A 98 15.94 7.45 6.35
C PHE A 98 14.66 8.11 6.88
N THR A 99 14.34 9.30 6.37
CA THR A 99 13.15 10.08 6.71
C THR A 99 12.32 10.47 5.49
N THR A 100 12.48 9.77 4.36
CA THR A 100 11.76 10.06 3.12
C THR A 100 10.74 8.97 2.84
N ILE A 101 9.46 9.32 2.72
CA ILE A 101 8.37 8.43 2.29
C ILE A 101 8.14 8.67 0.80
N LEU A 102 8.07 7.58 0.00
CA LEU A 102 7.87 7.68 -1.44
C LEU A 102 6.50 7.13 -1.82
N LEU A 103 5.80 7.82 -2.72
CA LEU A 103 4.46 7.47 -3.19
C LEU A 103 4.47 7.25 -4.71
N GLY A 104 4.81 6.03 -5.11
CA GLY A 104 4.77 5.57 -6.49
C GLY A 104 3.40 5.00 -6.87
N GLY A 105 3.39 4.09 -7.87
CA GLY A 105 2.16 3.50 -8.38
C GLY A 105 1.49 4.35 -9.47
N ARG A 106 0.48 3.78 -10.13
CA ARG A 106 -0.15 4.40 -11.31
C ARG A 106 -1.27 5.37 -10.98
N ASN A 107 -1.91 5.26 -9.81
CA ASN A 107 -2.94 6.22 -9.39
C ASN A 107 -2.31 7.46 -8.77
N ARG A 108 -2.04 8.48 -9.60
CA ARG A 108 -1.36 9.72 -9.18
C ARG A 108 -2.25 10.63 -8.33
N ASP A 109 -3.57 10.60 -8.56
CA ASP A 109 -4.53 11.37 -7.77
C ASP A 109 -4.59 10.84 -6.34
N LEU A 110 -4.63 9.51 -6.18
CA LEU A 110 -4.53 8.86 -4.86
C LEU A 110 -3.17 9.14 -4.21
N ALA A 111 -2.07 9.11 -4.97
CA ALA A 111 -0.75 9.44 -4.44
C ALA A 111 -0.68 10.88 -3.90
N ALA A 112 -1.23 11.84 -4.65
CA ALA A 112 -1.32 13.23 -4.21
C ALA A 112 -2.23 13.39 -2.98
N HIS A 113 -3.36 12.67 -2.92
CA HIS A 113 -4.27 12.67 -1.77
C HIS A 113 -3.58 12.12 -0.51
N VAL A 114 -2.96 10.94 -0.60
CA VAL A 114 -2.18 10.33 0.49
C VAL A 114 -1.02 11.24 0.89
N GLY A 115 -0.32 11.83 -0.09
CA GLY A 115 0.80 12.72 0.15
C GLY A 115 0.42 13.96 0.96
N ARG A 116 -0.72 14.60 0.66
CA ARG A 116 -1.23 15.73 1.45
C ARG A 116 -1.50 15.33 2.90
N THR A 117 -2.17 14.20 3.11
CA THR A 117 -2.48 13.68 4.45
C THR A 117 -1.21 13.39 5.24
N LEU A 118 -0.23 12.72 4.61
CA LEU A 118 1.04 12.39 5.26
C LEU A 118 1.84 13.64 5.63
N ARG A 119 1.90 14.67 4.78
CA ARG A 119 2.61 15.93 5.09
C ARG A 119 2.01 16.64 6.30
N THR A 120 0.72 16.51 6.51
CA THR A 120 0.02 17.09 7.67
C THR A 120 0.25 16.28 8.94
N GLU A 121 0.10 14.95 8.88
CA GLU A 121 0.03 14.09 10.06
C GLU A 121 1.38 13.47 10.46
N VAL A 122 2.34 13.35 9.52
CA VAL A 122 3.69 12.85 9.77
C VAL A 122 4.78 13.84 9.33
N GLY A 123 4.63 15.09 9.71
CA GLY A 123 5.45 16.23 9.27
C GLY A 123 6.97 16.12 9.55
N HIS A 124 7.42 15.07 10.26
CA HIS A 124 8.85 14.77 10.46
C HIS A 124 9.48 14.01 9.28
N TYR A 125 8.68 13.66 8.25
CA TYR A 125 9.12 12.93 7.07
C TYR A 125 8.94 13.78 5.83
N GLU A 126 9.95 13.73 4.95
CA GLU A 126 9.80 14.21 3.59
C GLU A 126 8.89 13.25 2.83
N VAL A 127 7.89 13.76 2.13
CA VAL A 127 6.98 12.95 1.31
C VAL A 127 7.15 13.33 -0.15
N ARG A 128 7.63 12.36 -0.95
CA ARG A 128 7.82 12.50 -2.40
C ARG A 128 6.73 11.74 -3.14
N ASP A 129 5.85 12.46 -3.81
CA ASP A 129 4.80 11.92 -4.66
C ASP A 129 4.99 12.25 -6.14
N GLU A 130 5.97 13.08 -6.50
CA GLU A 130 6.36 13.30 -7.88
C GLU A 130 7.28 12.15 -8.36
N LEU A 131 6.91 11.49 -9.48
CA LEU A 131 7.61 10.31 -9.97
C LEU A 131 9.09 10.57 -10.28
N ASP A 132 9.44 11.75 -10.75
CA ASP A 132 10.83 12.11 -11.07
C ASP A 132 11.70 12.24 -9.81
N ALA A 133 11.08 12.55 -8.66
CA ALA A 133 11.75 12.58 -7.37
C ALA A 133 11.89 11.19 -6.71
N ILE A 134 11.30 10.14 -7.31
CA ILE A 134 11.36 8.75 -6.82
C ILE A 134 12.38 7.96 -7.63
N PRO A 135 13.31 7.23 -6.98
CA PRO A 135 14.22 6.32 -7.67
C PRO A 135 13.47 5.32 -8.56
N GLY A 136 13.94 5.09 -9.78
CA GLY A 136 13.20 4.36 -10.81
C GLY A 136 12.73 2.96 -10.41
N ASP A 137 13.55 2.25 -9.62
CA ASP A 137 13.25 0.91 -9.10
C ASP A 137 12.21 0.88 -7.96
N LEU A 138 11.89 2.05 -7.36
CA LEU A 138 10.89 2.21 -6.29
C LEU A 138 9.58 2.85 -6.77
N ARG A 139 9.47 3.20 -8.06
CA ARG A 139 8.27 3.86 -8.61
C ARG A 139 7.04 2.98 -8.67
N GLY A 140 7.17 1.66 -8.69
CA GLY A 140 6.06 0.71 -8.70
C GLY A 140 5.12 0.78 -9.91
N LEU A 141 5.58 1.25 -11.08
CA LEU A 141 4.74 1.55 -12.26
C LEU A 141 4.45 0.36 -13.17
N HIS A 142 5.09 -0.80 -12.94
CA HIS A 142 4.91 -1.96 -13.81
C HIS A 142 3.45 -2.40 -13.83
N GLU A 143 2.88 -2.72 -15.00
CA GLU A 143 1.49 -3.14 -15.16
C GLU A 143 1.17 -4.43 -14.39
N ASP A 144 2.14 -5.36 -14.33
CA ASP A 144 2.00 -6.60 -13.58
C ASP A 144 2.15 -6.45 -12.06
N ASN A 145 2.49 -5.24 -11.56
CA ASN A 145 2.45 -5.01 -10.12
C ASN A 145 1.00 -5.03 -9.64
N PRO A 146 0.61 -5.94 -8.72
CA PRO A 146 -0.79 -6.11 -8.33
C PRO A 146 -1.46 -4.84 -7.81
N VAL A 147 -0.70 -3.89 -7.25
CA VAL A 147 -1.27 -2.60 -6.81
C VAL A 147 -1.86 -1.78 -7.96
N ASN A 148 -1.41 -2.00 -9.21
CA ASN A 148 -1.89 -1.29 -10.39
C ASN A 148 -3.04 -2.01 -11.12
N ARG A 149 -3.47 -3.19 -10.64
CA ARG A 149 -4.50 -4.02 -11.29
C ARG A 149 -5.95 -3.69 -10.92
N PRO A 150 -6.28 -3.14 -9.72
CA PRO A 150 -7.64 -2.65 -9.48
C PRO A 150 -8.09 -1.66 -10.55
N PRO A 151 -9.41 -1.52 -10.80
CA PRO A 151 -9.95 -0.68 -11.90
C PRO A 151 -9.40 0.75 -11.95
N PHE A 152 -9.11 1.35 -10.79
CA PHE A 152 -8.53 2.69 -10.71
C PHE A 152 -7.05 2.67 -10.31
N GLY A 153 -6.40 1.51 -10.37
CA GLY A 153 -5.00 1.36 -9.97
C GLY A 153 -4.75 1.64 -8.49
N GLY A 154 -3.50 1.91 -8.14
CA GLY A 154 -3.15 2.17 -6.74
C GLY A 154 -1.83 2.91 -6.56
N VAL A 155 -1.44 3.01 -5.30
CA VAL A 155 -0.22 3.64 -4.82
C VAL A 155 0.71 2.59 -4.22
N GLN A 156 1.96 2.56 -4.65
CA GLN A 156 3.03 1.86 -3.96
C GLN A 156 3.69 2.86 -2.99
N ILE A 157 3.52 2.64 -1.68
CA ILE A 157 4.20 3.43 -0.66
C ILE A 157 5.46 2.72 -0.23
N GLU A 158 6.59 3.45 -0.24
CA GLU A 158 7.89 2.98 0.22
C GLU A 158 8.25 3.67 1.54
N LEU A 159 8.33 2.87 2.59
CA LEU A 159 8.54 3.33 3.95
C LEU A 159 9.99 3.18 4.38
N PRO A 160 10.65 4.25 4.87
CA PRO A 160 12.00 4.15 5.42
C PRO A 160 11.99 3.39 6.76
N PRO A 161 13.16 2.87 7.21
CA PRO A 161 13.23 2.09 8.45
C PRO A 161 12.70 2.83 9.67
N ARG A 162 12.97 4.13 9.77
CA ARG A 162 12.61 4.94 10.95
C ARG A 162 11.11 4.96 11.21
N VAL A 163 10.26 5.16 10.19
CA VAL A 163 8.80 5.21 10.37
C VAL A 163 8.21 3.85 10.70
N ARG A 164 8.90 2.76 10.33
CA ARG A 164 8.56 1.37 10.66
C ARG A 164 9.06 0.90 12.02
N GLY A 165 9.54 1.82 12.88
CA GLY A 165 10.05 1.50 14.23
C GLY A 165 11.41 0.85 14.26
N MET A 166 12.23 1.02 13.22
CA MET A 166 13.56 0.42 13.13
C MET A 166 14.68 1.46 13.20
N GLY A 167 15.86 0.96 13.54
CA GLY A 167 17.09 1.76 13.64
C GLY A 167 17.35 2.33 15.04
N PRO A 168 18.51 3.00 15.23
CA PRO A 168 18.99 3.44 16.53
C PRO A 168 18.09 4.50 17.19
N TYR A 169 17.29 5.23 16.41
CA TYR A 169 16.35 6.23 16.93
C TYR A 169 15.33 5.62 17.92
N TRP A 170 14.98 4.33 17.73
CA TRP A 170 14.02 3.59 18.55
C TRP A 170 14.70 2.64 19.53
N GLN A 171 15.99 2.79 19.78
CA GLN A 171 16.70 1.96 20.75
C GLN A 171 16.07 2.15 22.14
N GLY A 172 15.64 1.02 22.76
CA GLY A 172 14.94 1.04 24.04
C GLY A 172 13.44 1.25 23.99
N TRP A 173 12.83 1.51 22.79
CA TRP A 173 11.39 1.54 22.68
C TRP A 173 10.80 0.13 22.85
N PRO A 174 9.71 -0.05 23.64
CA PRO A 174 9.07 -1.34 23.84
C PRO A 174 8.55 -1.91 22.53
N ARG A 175 9.00 -3.11 22.12
CA ARG A 175 8.59 -3.75 20.85
C ARG A 175 7.09 -4.06 20.77
N ALA A 176 6.42 -4.22 21.91
CA ALA A 176 4.99 -4.50 21.99
C ALA A 176 4.11 -3.26 21.75
N GLN A 177 4.71 -2.07 21.62
CA GLN A 177 3.96 -0.84 21.40
C GLN A 177 4.36 -0.21 20.07
N ALA A 178 3.38 0.17 19.28
CA ALA A 178 3.63 1.01 18.09
C ALA A 178 4.31 2.30 18.56
N ASN A 179 5.46 2.66 17.96
CA ASN A 179 6.08 3.94 18.24
C ASN A 179 5.22 5.09 17.68
N PRO A 180 5.36 6.32 18.22
CA PRO A 180 4.51 7.45 17.81
C PRO A 180 4.51 7.72 16.31
N HIS A 181 5.65 7.52 15.61
CA HIS A 181 5.73 7.76 14.17
C HIS A 181 4.95 6.70 13.37
N THR A 182 5.04 5.42 13.77
CA THR A 182 4.25 4.35 13.15
C THR A 182 2.76 4.56 13.42
N ALA A 183 2.40 4.94 14.66
CA ALA A 183 1.01 5.21 15.01
C ALA A 183 0.42 6.38 14.19
N ALA A 184 1.17 7.49 14.05
CA ALA A 184 0.77 8.62 13.21
C ALA A 184 0.63 8.22 11.73
N LEU A 185 1.59 7.44 11.20
CA LEU A 185 1.52 6.91 9.83
C LEU A 185 0.25 6.07 9.60
N VAL A 186 -0.05 5.14 10.52
CA VAL A 186 -1.26 4.31 10.45
C VAL A 186 -2.52 5.17 10.46
N GLY A 187 -2.59 6.17 11.35
CA GLY A 187 -3.69 7.14 11.40
C GLY A 187 -3.87 7.90 10.09
N ALA A 188 -2.77 8.40 9.53
CA ALA A 188 -2.76 9.15 8.27
C ALA A 188 -3.21 8.28 7.08
N LEU A 189 -2.72 7.04 6.97
CA LEU A 189 -3.13 6.09 5.93
C LEU A 189 -4.62 5.73 6.05
N ALA A 190 -5.09 5.49 7.27
CA ALA A 190 -6.49 5.20 7.52
C ALA A 190 -7.39 6.40 7.22
N HIS A 191 -6.95 7.63 7.56
CA HIS A 191 -7.65 8.86 7.20
C HIS A 191 -7.74 9.03 5.69
N ALA A 192 -6.62 8.88 4.98
CA ALA A 192 -6.59 8.97 3.52
C ALA A 192 -7.54 7.94 2.86
N ALA A 193 -7.57 6.71 3.37
CA ALA A 193 -8.48 5.69 2.85
C ALA A 193 -9.97 6.01 3.07
N ARG A 194 -10.33 6.52 4.26
CA ARG A 194 -11.72 6.91 4.58
C ARG A 194 -12.21 8.13 3.80
N THR A 195 -11.32 9.03 3.45
CA THR A 195 -11.65 10.30 2.76
C THR A 195 -11.48 10.21 1.25
N TRP A 196 -10.97 9.09 0.72
CA TRP A 196 -10.90 8.83 -0.71
C TRP A 196 -12.30 8.56 -1.28
N PRO A 197 -12.74 9.28 -2.33
CA PRO A 197 -14.05 9.05 -2.93
C PRO A 197 -14.03 7.73 -3.72
N LEU A 198 -14.60 6.67 -3.16
CA LEU A 198 -14.89 5.45 -3.92
C LEU A 198 -16.06 5.72 -4.86
N ARG A 199 -15.94 5.29 -6.09
CA ARG A 199 -17.06 5.35 -7.05
C ARG A 199 -18.01 4.22 -6.69
N GLY A 200 -19.08 4.53 -5.95
CA GLY A 200 -20.11 3.55 -5.60
C GLY A 200 -20.67 2.85 -6.82
N ALA A 201 -21.06 1.60 -6.68
CA ALA A 201 -21.88 0.90 -7.64
C ALA A 201 -23.26 1.61 -7.75
N GLY A 202 -23.40 2.59 -8.63
CA GLY A 202 -24.62 3.39 -8.77
C GLY A 202 -24.39 4.86 -9.14
N GLY A 203 -23.39 5.18 -9.94
CA GLY A 203 -23.25 6.50 -10.54
C GLY A 203 -23.82 6.48 -11.97
N GLU A 204 -25.06 6.96 -12.14
CA GLU A 204 -25.62 7.32 -13.44
C GLU A 204 -24.62 8.19 -14.21
N THR A 205 -24.31 7.79 -15.43
CA THR A 205 -23.63 8.64 -16.42
C THR A 205 -24.44 9.93 -16.55
N PRO A 206 -23.85 11.15 -16.43
CA PRO A 206 -24.58 12.36 -16.81
C PRO A 206 -24.96 12.23 -18.27
N GLY A 207 -26.27 12.19 -18.53
CA GLY A 207 -26.84 12.07 -19.87
C GLY A 207 -26.24 13.12 -20.80
N ALA A 208 -25.83 12.68 -21.98
CA ALA A 208 -25.54 13.54 -23.10
C ALA A 208 -26.77 14.41 -23.33
N GLY A 209 -26.60 15.72 -23.09
CA GLY A 209 -27.66 16.68 -23.29
C GLY A 209 -28.19 16.62 -24.71
N ASP A 210 -29.50 16.47 -24.83
CA ASP A 210 -30.29 16.58 -26.04
C ASP A 210 -30.00 17.94 -26.73
N ALA A 211 -29.29 17.89 -27.83
CA ALA A 211 -29.18 19.02 -28.73
C ALA A 211 -30.51 19.12 -29.52
N ALA A 212 -31.39 20.02 -29.11
CA ALA A 212 -32.58 20.35 -29.84
C ALA A 212 -32.25 20.85 -31.28
N PRO A 213 -32.97 20.44 -32.30
CA PRO A 213 -32.79 20.95 -33.66
C PRO A 213 -33.40 22.35 -33.76
N THR A 214 -32.59 23.34 -34.07
CA THR A 214 -33.06 24.67 -34.51
C THR A 214 -33.60 24.57 -35.92
N ARG A 215 -34.82 25.03 -36.07
CA ARG A 215 -35.47 25.32 -37.39
C ARG A 215 -34.84 26.56 -38.02
#